data_71a242258b5dfe70085dfa636bc32bf2
#
_entry.id   71a242258b5dfe70085dfa636bc32bf2
#
_cell.length_a   1.000
_cell.length_b   1.000
_cell.length_c   1.000
_cell.angle_alpha   90.00
_cell.angle_beta   90.00
_cell.angle_gamma   90.00
#
_symmetry.space_group_name_H-M   'P 1'
#
loop_
_entity.id
_entity.type
_entity.pdbx_description
1 polymer ?
#
loop_
_entity_poly.entity_id
_entity_poly.type
_entity_poly.pdbx_seq_one_letter_code
_entity_poly.pdbx_strand_id
1 'polypeptide(L)'
;MDLDKKHVEIEAGVTMGELSDFLKKHKRSFPIGLSGKTGIGYILTGGISPLSRNRGLAIDQIIEIKGFWGNGKEFHLLRPTTQKESYLEWKAICGAAIFLGIITKVKLKTQPLKPLLSWTANLSFPQLSECINQAESWPNSLSFQWIYGEDIFAHAIGEPINTDDESSLINLLERLPYSRNRTINKVHDMNSLPNLSLGNHKNNNSNHSEVLGLLGPAWQKNNPQVLKIIQDLINKRPNKSCYVASQQLGGITHLTDLDTSFIHREAIWKPWINGAWNACDQSKRKSTLKWMEEAWNNLEFICPGVHLAQIHPHLPWHKRELSTAFKDWLPTLQEIKSIHDPRNLMPPLN
;
A
#
# COMPACT_ATOMS: atom_id res chain seq x y z
N MET A 1 -6.69 24.88 2.93
CA MET A 1 -5.58 24.41 3.78
C MET A 1 -5.42 25.34 4.95
N ASP A 2 -5.29 24.80 6.15
CA ASP A 2 -4.96 25.54 7.37
C ASP A 2 -3.44 25.41 7.59
N LEU A 3 -2.68 26.46 7.29
CA LEU A 3 -1.21 26.43 7.36
C LEU A 3 -0.71 26.41 8.81
N ASP A 4 -1.38 27.09 9.73
CA ASP A 4 -0.98 27.15 11.14
C ASP A 4 -1.13 25.78 11.81
N LYS A 5 -2.22 25.09 11.51
CA LYS A 5 -2.48 23.73 11.99
C LYS A 5 -1.82 22.64 11.15
N LYS A 6 -1.25 23.00 9.99
CA LYS A 6 -0.61 22.05 9.05
C LYS A 6 -1.60 20.98 8.55
N HIS A 7 -2.85 21.36 8.35
CA HIS A 7 -3.93 20.48 7.92
C HIS A 7 -4.44 20.85 6.52
N VAL A 8 -4.92 19.88 5.79
CA VAL A 8 -5.65 20.05 4.52
C VAL A 8 -6.97 19.30 4.58
N GLU A 9 -8.05 19.90 4.14
CA GLU A 9 -9.33 19.24 3.89
C GLU A 9 -9.44 18.97 2.38
N ILE A 10 -9.82 17.75 2.02
CA ILE A 10 -10.01 17.32 0.63
C ILE A 10 -11.36 16.63 0.47
N GLU A 11 -11.95 16.77 -0.69
CA GLU A 11 -13.17 16.06 -1.09
C GLU A 11 -12.84 14.72 -1.74
N ALA A 12 -13.83 13.83 -1.80
CA ALA A 12 -13.65 12.45 -2.25
C ALA A 12 -13.12 12.32 -3.69
N GLY A 13 -13.42 13.31 -4.56
CA GLY A 13 -12.99 13.31 -5.95
C GLY A 13 -11.51 13.69 -6.19
N VAL A 14 -10.81 14.15 -5.16
CA VAL A 14 -9.41 14.57 -5.28
C VAL A 14 -8.50 13.37 -5.40
N THR A 15 -7.65 13.36 -6.43
CA THR A 15 -6.59 12.34 -6.58
C THR A 15 -5.38 12.66 -5.71
N MET A 16 -4.58 11.66 -5.39
CA MET A 16 -3.34 11.85 -4.61
C MET A 16 -2.31 12.68 -5.36
N GLY A 17 -2.31 12.66 -6.69
CA GLY A 17 -1.47 13.52 -7.53
C GLY A 17 -1.86 15.00 -7.39
N GLU A 18 -3.16 15.32 -7.53
CA GLU A 18 -3.68 16.68 -7.34
C GLU A 18 -3.41 17.20 -5.92
N LEU A 19 -3.59 16.33 -4.90
CA LEU A 19 -3.23 16.66 -3.52
C LEU A 19 -1.74 17.00 -3.39
N SER A 20 -0.87 16.18 -4.00
CA SER A 20 0.58 16.40 -3.97
C SER A 20 0.97 17.73 -4.62
N ASP A 21 0.43 18.04 -5.81
CA ASP A 21 0.67 19.27 -6.54
C ASP A 21 0.18 20.50 -5.79
N PHE A 22 -0.97 20.39 -5.12
CA PHE A 22 -1.49 21.44 -4.25
C PHE A 22 -0.58 21.67 -3.05
N LEU A 23 -0.20 20.61 -2.33
CA LEU A 23 0.64 20.70 -1.13
C LEU A 23 2.04 21.24 -1.42
N LYS A 24 2.61 20.88 -2.59
CA LYS A 24 3.92 21.38 -3.04
C LYS A 24 3.98 22.91 -3.07
N LYS A 25 2.90 23.60 -3.52
CA LYS A 25 2.79 25.07 -3.53
C LYS A 25 2.93 25.69 -2.13
N HIS A 26 2.60 24.89 -1.11
CA HIS A 26 2.67 25.32 0.30
C HIS A 26 3.89 24.74 1.04
N LYS A 27 4.89 24.18 0.30
CA LYS A 27 6.05 23.49 0.87
C LYS A 27 5.66 22.35 1.84
N ARG A 28 4.53 21.70 1.55
CA ARG A 28 3.99 20.59 2.33
C ARG A 28 3.96 19.33 1.48
N SER A 29 3.83 18.17 2.14
CA SER A 29 3.70 16.87 1.52
C SER A 29 2.80 15.96 2.34
N PHE A 30 2.42 14.84 1.73
CA PHE A 30 1.59 13.79 2.32
C PHE A 30 2.10 12.43 1.82
N PRO A 31 2.05 11.35 2.61
CA PRO A 31 2.47 10.02 2.15
C PRO A 31 1.49 9.47 1.11
N ILE A 32 1.86 9.59 -0.16
CA ILE A 32 1.09 9.10 -1.31
C ILE A 32 1.77 7.88 -1.94
N GLY A 33 1.00 7.08 -2.70
CA GLY A 33 1.54 6.04 -3.57
C GLY A 33 2.22 6.62 -4.82
N LEU A 34 3.03 5.81 -5.49
CA LEU A 34 3.82 6.24 -6.67
C LEU A 34 2.96 6.64 -7.87
N SER A 35 1.76 6.11 -8.04
CA SER A 35 0.95 6.37 -9.23
C SER A 35 0.27 7.74 -9.24
N GLY A 36 0.03 8.35 -8.10
CA GLY A 36 -0.75 9.59 -7.97
C GLY A 36 -2.22 9.51 -8.43
N LYS A 37 -2.65 8.42 -9.06
CA LYS A 37 -3.97 8.28 -9.70
C LYS A 37 -5.08 7.90 -8.71
N THR A 38 -4.74 7.39 -7.55
CA THR A 38 -5.70 6.95 -6.54
C THR A 38 -6.35 8.14 -5.85
N GLY A 39 -7.62 7.99 -5.45
CA GLY A 39 -8.36 8.95 -4.63
C GLY A 39 -8.28 8.64 -3.13
N ILE A 40 -9.23 9.14 -2.34
CA ILE A 40 -9.26 8.95 -0.88
C ILE A 40 -9.41 7.47 -0.46
N GLY A 41 -9.94 6.59 -1.32
CA GLY A 41 -9.98 5.15 -1.08
C GLY A 41 -8.61 4.56 -0.75
N TYR A 42 -7.54 5.07 -1.36
CA TYR A 42 -6.17 4.72 -1.02
C TYR A 42 -5.84 5.00 0.46
N ILE A 43 -6.23 6.18 0.97
CA ILE A 43 -5.99 6.57 2.37
C ILE A 43 -6.80 5.67 3.30
N LEU A 44 -8.07 5.44 2.96
CA LEU A 44 -9.06 4.72 3.78
C LEU A 44 -8.84 3.19 3.85
N THR A 45 -7.89 2.66 3.07
CA THR A 45 -7.47 1.24 3.13
C THR A 45 -6.07 1.05 3.71
N GLY A 46 -5.49 2.10 4.30
CA GLY A 46 -4.16 2.10 4.88
C GLY A 46 -3.26 3.17 4.26
N GLY A 47 -3.15 3.20 2.94
CA GLY A 47 -2.35 4.20 2.23
C GLY A 47 -0.85 3.97 2.41
N ILE A 48 -0.34 2.88 1.85
CA ILE A 48 1.06 2.48 1.95
C ILE A 48 1.90 3.24 0.92
N SER A 49 2.78 4.10 1.39
CA SER A 49 3.69 4.94 0.62
C SER A 49 5.13 4.41 0.71
N PRO A 50 6.00 4.72 -0.25
CA PRO A 50 7.45 4.55 -0.08
C PRO A 50 8.02 5.23 1.16
N LEU A 51 7.36 6.26 1.66
CA LEU A 51 7.75 7.00 2.86
C LEU A 51 7.11 6.49 4.15
N SER A 52 6.31 5.41 4.10
CA SER A 52 5.55 4.94 5.26
C SER A 52 6.44 4.52 6.43
N ARG A 53 7.65 4.00 6.18
CA ARG A 53 8.61 3.64 7.23
C ARG A 53 8.99 4.83 8.11
N ASN A 54 9.10 6.03 7.50
CA ASN A 54 9.49 7.26 8.18
C ASN A 54 8.32 8.14 8.58
N ARG A 55 7.19 8.05 7.86
CA ARG A 55 6.06 8.98 8.02
C ARG A 55 4.77 8.34 8.54
N GLY A 56 4.73 7.03 8.67
CA GLY A 56 3.53 6.24 8.96
C GLY A 56 2.67 6.02 7.72
N LEU A 57 1.56 5.34 7.88
CA LEU A 57 0.58 5.13 6.82
C LEU A 57 -0.24 6.42 6.58
N ALA A 58 -0.80 6.56 5.38
CA ALA A 58 -1.66 7.71 5.06
C ALA A 58 -2.91 7.76 5.96
N ILE A 59 -3.48 6.62 6.32
CA ILE A 59 -4.61 6.49 7.24
C ILE A 59 -4.32 7.08 8.62
N ASP A 60 -3.06 7.04 9.06
CA ASP A 60 -2.63 7.57 10.35
C ASP A 60 -2.60 9.11 10.38
N GLN A 61 -2.69 9.74 9.22
CA GLN A 61 -2.72 11.19 9.08
C GLN A 61 -4.14 11.76 9.01
N ILE A 62 -5.18 10.91 9.06
CA ILE A 62 -6.57 11.38 9.07
C ILE A 62 -6.89 11.99 10.44
N ILE A 63 -7.55 13.16 10.44
CA ILE A 63 -7.95 13.90 11.64
C ILE A 63 -9.47 13.94 11.77
N GLU A 64 -10.16 14.00 10.62
CA GLU A 64 -11.61 14.22 10.53
C GLU A 64 -12.14 13.54 9.27
N ILE A 65 -13.30 12.89 9.38
CA ILE A 65 -13.98 12.24 8.26
C ILE A 65 -15.45 12.65 8.26
N LYS A 66 -15.97 13.01 7.09
CA LYS A 66 -17.39 13.29 6.85
C LYS A 66 -17.93 12.39 5.75
N GLY A 67 -19.17 11.96 5.90
CA GLY A 67 -19.81 11.09 4.92
C GLY A 67 -21.22 10.70 5.28
N PHE A 68 -21.71 9.67 4.62
CA PHE A 68 -23.02 9.07 4.84
C PHE A 68 -22.86 7.58 5.11
N TRP A 69 -23.48 7.09 6.17
CA TRP A 69 -23.61 5.66 6.42
C TRP A 69 -24.47 4.99 5.33
N GLY A 70 -24.37 3.67 5.22
CA GLY A 70 -25.21 2.90 4.29
C GLY A 70 -26.72 3.04 4.50
N ASN A 71 -27.17 3.47 5.69
CA ASN A 71 -28.57 3.81 5.97
C ASN A 71 -28.94 5.24 5.53
N GLY A 72 -28.04 6.01 4.95
CA GLY A 72 -28.24 7.37 4.48
C GLY A 72 -28.08 8.46 5.53
N LYS A 73 -27.81 8.13 6.79
CA LYS A 73 -27.54 9.12 7.85
C LYS A 73 -26.17 9.75 7.64
N GLU A 74 -26.11 11.08 7.74
CA GLU A 74 -24.85 11.81 7.72
C GLU A 74 -24.04 11.52 8.99
N PHE A 75 -22.72 11.49 8.86
CA PHE A 75 -21.80 11.43 9.97
C PHE A 75 -20.64 12.41 9.84
N HIS A 76 -20.14 12.83 11.00
CA HIS A 76 -18.96 13.65 11.14
C HIS A 76 -18.13 13.09 12.30
N LEU A 77 -17.03 12.42 11.99
CA LEU A 77 -16.17 11.75 12.95
C LEU A 77 -14.85 12.53 13.09
N LEU A 78 -14.47 12.81 14.32
CA LEU A 78 -13.17 13.35 14.69
C LEU A 78 -12.28 12.22 15.22
N ARG A 79 -10.97 12.31 14.97
CA ARG A 79 -10.02 11.36 15.57
C ARG A 79 -10.20 11.37 17.09
N PRO A 80 -10.50 10.24 17.71
CA PRO A 80 -10.70 10.17 19.15
C PRO A 80 -9.36 10.40 19.88
N THR A 81 -9.40 11.16 20.96
CA THR A 81 -8.28 11.31 21.90
C THR A 81 -8.40 10.38 23.10
N THR A 82 -9.56 9.76 23.28
CA THR A 82 -9.89 8.77 24.32
C THR A 82 -10.89 7.80 23.75
N GLN A 83 -11.03 6.61 24.37
CA GLN A 83 -12.07 5.63 24.01
C GLN A 83 -13.46 6.14 24.43
N LYS A 84 -14.10 6.95 23.59
CA LYS A 84 -15.46 7.49 23.73
C LYS A 84 -16.41 6.78 22.74
N GLU A 85 -17.71 7.13 22.80
CA GLU A 85 -18.79 6.50 22.00
C GLU A 85 -18.52 6.39 20.50
N SER A 86 -17.85 7.36 19.87
CA SER A 86 -17.52 7.33 18.44
C SER A 86 -16.22 6.58 18.09
N TYR A 87 -15.59 5.92 19.05
CA TYR A 87 -14.32 5.23 18.84
C TYR A 87 -14.44 4.03 17.91
N LEU A 88 -15.47 3.22 18.07
CA LEU A 88 -15.67 2.03 17.23
C LEU A 88 -16.01 2.41 15.78
N GLU A 89 -16.85 3.44 15.59
CA GLU A 89 -17.17 3.98 14.27
C GLU A 89 -15.92 4.58 13.60
N TRP A 90 -15.11 5.33 14.35
CA TRP A 90 -13.84 5.85 13.84
C TRP A 90 -12.91 4.71 13.40
N LYS A 91 -12.69 3.72 14.26
CA LYS A 91 -11.85 2.57 13.96
C LYS A 91 -12.37 1.80 12.75
N ALA A 92 -13.67 1.61 12.64
CA ALA A 92 -14.31 0.92 11.53
C ALA A 92 -14.14 1.67 10.20
N ILE A 93 -14.43 2.97 10.18
CA ILE A 93 -14.27 3.81 8.97
C ILE A 93 -12.81 3.89 8.54
N CYS A 94 -11.88 4.01 9.49
CA CYS A 94 -10.45 4.01 9.20
C CYS A 94 -9.97 2.59 8.86
N GLY A 95 -10.14 2.16 7.62
CA GLY A 95 -9.68 0.87 7.07
C GLY A 95 -10.77 -0.02 6.48
N ALA A 96 -12.06 0.23 6.83
CA ALA A 96 -13.18 -0.53 6.29
C ALA A 96 -14.33 0.35 5.75
N ALA A 97 -14.06 1.62 5.46
CA ALA A 97 -15.08 2.59 5.01
C ALA A 97 -15.96 2.09 3.88
N ILE A 98 -15.39 1.42 2.88
CA ILE A 98 -16.10 0.94 1.71
C ILE A 98 -17.27 -0.01 2.04
N PHE A 99 -17.20 -0.71 3.17
CA PHE A 99 -18.23 -1.65 3.62
C PHE A 99 -19.33 -0.99 4.45
N LEU A 100 -19.15 0.26 4.87
CA LEU A 100 -19.98 0.92 5.87
C LEU A 100 -20.71 2.16 5.36
N GLY A 101 -20.12 2.89 4.40
CA GLY A 101 -20.69 4.14 3.93
C GLY A 101 -19.89 4.81 2.83
N ILE A 102 -20.33 6.02 2.49
CA ILE A 102 -19.74 6.85 1.44
C ILE A 102 -19.06 8.05 2.10
N ILE A 103 -17.75 8.16 1.93
CA ILE A 103 -16.96 9.27 2.43
C ILE A 103 -17.02 10.42 1.43
N THR A 104 -17.31 11.62 1.91
CA THR A 104 -17.40 12.84 1.09
C THR A 104 -16.18 13.74 1.28
N LYS A 105 -15.66 13.82 2.52
CA LYS A 105 -14.51 14.67 2.87
C LYS A 105 -13.63 14.02 3.92
N VAL A 106 -12.33 14.31 3.84
CA VAL A 106 -11.36 13.98 4.87
C VAL A 106 -10.47 15.17 5.17
N LYS A 107 -10.12 15.37 6.45
CA LYS A 107 -9.10 16.31 6.88
C LYS A 107 -7.84 15.54 7.26
N LEU A 108 -6.71 15.97 6.70
CA LEU A 108 -5.43 15.29 6.80
C LEU A 108 -4.39 16.19 7.45
N LYS A 109 -3.58 15.58 8.31
CA LYS A 109 -2.34 16.19 8.80
C LYS A 109 -1.28 16.09 7.70
N THR A 110 -0.61 17.21 7.39
CA THR A 110 0.45 17.27 6.38
C THR A 110 1.82 17.38 7.04
N GLN A 111 2.86 17.12 6.28
CA GLN A 111 4.25 17.13 6.73
C GLN A 111 5.07 18.11 5.86
N PRO A 112 6.26 18.56 6.30
CA PRO A 112 7.13 19.38 5.45
C PRO A 112 7.50 18.64 4.16
N LEU A 113 7.54 19.36 3.05
CA LEU A 113 8.15 18.86 1.83
C LEU A 113 9.66 18.80 2.01
N LYS A 114 10.25 17.65 1.77
CA LYS A 114 11.71 17.42 1.82
C LYS A 114 12.19 16.82 0.49
N PRO A 115 13.44 17.07 0.09
CA PRO A 115 14.08 16.34 -0.98
C PRO A 115 14.19 14.85 -0.63
N LEU A 116 14.13 14.01 -1.65
CA LEU A 116 14.24 12.56 -1.53
C LEU A 116 15.46 12.07 -2.31
N LEU A 117 16.04 10.97 -1.85
CA LEU A 117 16.98 10.16 -2.60
C LEU A 117 16.23 9.05 -3.31
N SER A 118 16.58 8.80 -4.56
CA SER A 118 16.02 7.73 -5.38
C SER A 118 17.15 6.90 -5.96
N TRP A 119 17.22 5.63 -5.58
CA TRP A 119 18.07 4.63 -6.23
C TRP A 119 17.20 3.69 -7.03
N THR A 120 17.60 3.40 -8.29
CA THR A 120 16.93 2.39 -9.12
C THR A 120 17.95 1.50 -9.79
N ALA A 121 17.62 0.23 -10.00
CA ALA A 121 18.44 -0.69 -10.78
C ALA A 121 17.62 -1.89 -11.29
N ASN A 122 18.15 -2.56 -12.33
CA ASN A 122 17.78 -3.93 -12.62
C ASN A 122 18.67 -4.89 -11.83
N LEU A 123 18.08 -5.95 -11.28
CA LEU A 123 18.75 -6.93 -10.45
C LEU A 123 18.72 -8.33 -11.10
N SER A 124 19.72 -9.14 -10.79
CA SER A 124 19.61 -10.58 -10.88
C SER A 124 18.89 -11.13 -9.64
N PHE A 125 18.46 -12.37 -9.70
CA PHE A 125 17.78 -13.00 -8.57
C PHE A 125 18.64 -13.07 -7.29
N PRO A 126 19.94 -13.44 -7.32
CA PRO A 126 20.81 -13.37 -6.13
C PRO A 126 20.96 -11.96 -5.57
N GLN A 127 21.05 -10.94 -6.44
CA GLN A 127 21.15 -9.54 -6.02
C GLN A 127 19.87 -9.04 -5.35
N LEU A 128 18.69 -9.48 -5.81
CA LEU A 128 17.43 -9.18 -5.12
C LEU A 128 17.46 -9.75 -3.69
N SER A 129 17.91 -11.00 -3.52
CA SER A 129 18.03 -11.63 -2.20
C SER A 129 18.94 -10.82 -1.28
N GLU A 130 20.08 -10.37 -1.77
CA GLU A 130 21.03 -9.55 -1.02
C GLU A 130 20.44 -8.18 -0.66
N CYS A 131 19.79 -7.49 -1.61
CA CYS A 131 19.13 -6.21 -1.34
C CYS A 131 18.05 -6.34 -0.26
N ILE A 132 17.22 -7.39 -0.28
CA ILE A 132 16.20 -7.62 0.74
C ILE A 132 16.83 -7.82 2.11
N ASN A 133 17.89 -8.64 2.22
CA ASN A 133 18.60 -8.86 3.48
C ASN A 133 19.18 -7.56 4.05
N GLN A 134 19.77 -6.72 3.19
CA GLN A 134 20.29 -5.42 3.61
C GLN A 134 19.16 -4.48 4.03
N ALA A 135 18.06 -4.42 3.27
CA ALA A 135 16.94 -3.51 3.49
C ALA A 135 16.27 -3.74 4.86
N GLU A 136 16.21 -4.96 5.35
CA GLU A 136 15.61 -5.27 6.66
C GLU A 136 16.35 -4.62 7.84
N SER A 137 17.63 -4.25 7.65
CA SER A 137 18.45 -3.55 8.66
C SER A 137 18.54 -2.03 8.46
N TRP A 138 17.87 -1.49 7.42
CA TRP A 138 17.99 -0.08 7.10
C TRP A 138 17.30 0.84 8.10
N PRO A 139 17.77 2.10 8.25
CA PRO A 139 17.06 3.12 9.01
C PRO A 139 15.67 3.37 8.44
N ASN A 140 14.77 3.89 9.27
CA ASN A 140 13.39 4.16 8.86
C ASN A 140 13.28 5.20 7.72
N SER A 141 14.30 6.05 7.57
CA SER A 141 14.41 7.04 6.50
C SER A 141 14.66 6.43 5.11
N LEU A 142 14.90 5.11 5.01
CA LEU A 142 15.15 4.40 3.75
C LEU A 142 14.15 3.24 3.59
N SER A 143 13.59 3.07 2.40
CA SER A 143 12.67 1.98 2.07
C SER A 143 13.03 1.32 0.75
N PHE A 144 12.71 0.05 0.62
CA PHE A 144 12.98 -0.78 -0.55
C PHE A 144 11.71 -1.30 -1.20
N GLN A 145 11.70 -1.32 -2.53
CA GLN A 145 10.63 -1.88 -3.35
C GLN A 145 11.23 -2.63 -4.53
N TRP A 146 10.54 -3.64 -5.00
CA TRP A 146 10.94 -4.36 -6.20
C TRP A 146 9.72 -4.92 -6.94
N ILE A 147 9.90 -5.18 -8.22
CA ILE A 147 8.95 -5.82 -9.11
C ILE A 147 9.67 -6.91 -9.85
N TYR A 148 9.12 -8.11 -9.84
CA TYR A 148 9.64 -9.27 -10.56
C TYR A 148 8.62 -9.75 -11.59
N GLY A 149 8.90 -9.49 -12.86
CA GLY A 149 8.18 -9.95 -14.03
C GLY A 149 9.12 -10.65 -15.00
N GLU A 150 9.36 -10.11 -16.20
CA GLU A 150 10.40 -10.59 -17.11
C GLU A 150 11.81 -10.27 -16.58
N ASP A 151 11.96 -9.05 -16.09
CA ASP A 151 13.14 -8.57 -15.37
C ASP A 151 12.78 -8.31 -13.90
N ILE A 152 13.80 -8.20 -13.08
CA ILE A 152 13.67 -7.69 -11.71
C ILE A 152 14.10 -6.23 -11.72
N PHE A 153 13.18 -5.35 -11.37
CA PHE A 153 13.45 -3.92 -11.18
C PHE A 153 13.29 -3.57 -9.71
N ALA A 154 14.24 -2.84 -9.16
CA ALA A 154 14.22 -2.43 -7.77
C ALA A 154 14.36 -0.91 -7.63
N HIS A 155 13.80 -0.39 -6.53
CA HIS A 155 13.79 1.01 -6.19
C HIS A 155 13.95 1.17 -4.68
N ALA A 156 14.95 1.96 -4.26
CA ALA A 156 15.07 2.41 -2.89
C ALA A 156 14.80 3.93 -2.82
N ILE A 157 14.05 4.34 -1.79
CA ILE A 157 13.70 5.74 -1.58
C ILE A 157 14.13 6.14 -0.20
N GLY A 158 14.96 7.19 -0.11
CA GLY A 158 15.45 7.78 1.12
C GLY A 158 14.88 9.18 1.36
N GLU A 159 14.55 9.48 2.62
CA GLU A 159 14.18 10.82 3.07
C GLU A 159 15.17 11.30 4.13
N PRO A 160 16.27 11.98 3.75
CA PRO A 160 17.28 12.43 4.71
C PRO A 160 16.72 13.39 5.75
N ILE A 161 17.22 13.28 6.98
CA ILE A 161 16.89 14.21 8.07
C ILE A 161 17.75 15.48 7.96
N ASN A 162 19.04 15.31 7.66
CA ASN A 162 20.05 16.35 7.50
C ASN A 162 21.14 15.89 6.50
N THR A 163 22.19 16.68 6.32
CA THR A 163 23.32 16.42 5.39
C THR A 163 24.13 15.18 5.73
N ASP A 164 24.34 14.91 7.01
CA ASP A 164 25.13 13.75 7.44
C ASP A 164 24.35 12.45 7.23
N ASP A 165 23.05 12.47 7.51
CA ASP A 165 22.14 11.37 7.19
C ASP A 165 22.05 11.16 5.67
N GLU A 166 21.97 12.24 4.87
CA GLU A 166 22.00 12.16 3.40
C GLU A 166 23.24 11.42 2.90
N SER A 167 24.41 11.79 3.41
CA SER A 167 25.68 11.15 3.06
C SER A 167 25.72 9.67 3.47
N SER A 168 25.18 9.36 4.63
CA SER A 168 25.06 7.98 5.13
C SER A 168 24.14 7.14 4.27
N LEU A 169 22.99 7.68 3.87
CA LEU A 169 22.03 7.01 2.99
C LEU A 169 22.62 6.79 1.59
N ILE A 170 23.33 7.78 1.02
CA ILE A 170 24.02 7.61 -0.27
C ILE A 170 25.03 6.47 -0.17
N ASN A 171 25.86 6.41 0.85
CA ASN A 171 26.82 5.33 1.06
C ASN A 171 26.15 3.94 1.15
N LEU A 172 24.96 3.83 1.76
CA LEU A 172 24.20 2.59 1.77
C LEU A 172 23.72 2.22 0.36
N LEU A 173 23.18 3.19 -0.39
CA LEU A 173 22.67 2.98 -1.74
C LEU A 173 23.77 2.63 -2.75
N GLU A 174 24.97 3.21 -2.60
CA GLU A 174 26.11 2.92 -3.46
C GLU A 174 26.63 1.48 -3.32
N ARG A 175 26.47 0.89 -2.15
CA ARG A 175 26.88 -0.49 -1.87
C ARG A 175 25.90 -1.55 -2.34
N LEU A 176 24.68 -1.15 -2.75
CA LEU A 176 23.70 -2.11 -3.23
C LEU A 176 24.16 -2.79 -4.52
N PRO A 177 24.03 -4.12 -4.61
CA PRO A 177 24.36 -4.83 -5.82
C PRO A 177 23.36 -4.48 -6.95
N TYR A 178 23.81 -4.52 -8.16
CA TYR A 178 22.99 -4.30 -9.37
C TYR A 178 23.55 -5.04 -10.56
N SER A 179 22.68 -5.35 -11.53
CA SER A 179 23.10 -5.92 -12.82
C SER A 179 23.30 -4.84 -13.89
N ARG A 180 22.33 -3.93 -14.00
CA ARG A 180 22.35 -2.85 -15.03
C ARG A 180 21.45 -1.69 -14.62
N ASN A 181 21.59 -0.57 -15.36
CA ASN A 181 20.72 0.61 -15.26
C ASN A 181 20.63 1.21 -13.85
N ARG A 182 21.74 1.14 -13.07
CA ARG A 182 21.78 1.79 -11.77
C ARG A 182 21.74 3.30 -11.91
N THR A 183 20.84 3.95 -11.14
CA THR A 183 20.84 5.40 -10.97
C THR A 183 20.71 5.76 -9.48
N ILE A 184 21.34 6.86 -9.07
CA ILE A 184 21.12 7.50 -7.78
C ILE A 184 20.84 8.96 -8.07
N ASN A 185 19.66 9.44 -7.68
CA ASN A 185 19.24 10.81 -7.96
C ASN A 185 18.64 11.45 -6.71
N LYS A 186 18.82 12.77 -6.58
CA LYS A 186 18.06 13.59 -5.65
C LYS A 186 16.85 14.16 -6.37
N VAL A 187 15.66 13.95 -5.83
CA VAL A 187 14.40 14.43 -6.39
C VAL A 187 13.70 15.33 -5.41
N HIS A 188 12.88 16.25 -5.91
CA HIS A 188 12.29 17.29 -5.07
C HIS A 188 10.99 16.85 -4.36
N ASP A 189 10.32 15.84 -4.89
CA ASP A 189 9.03 15.37 -4.39
C ASP A 189 8.68 13.95 -4.89
N MET A 190 7.59 13.40 -4.37
CA MET A 190 7.09 12.07 -4.74
C MET A 190 6.70 11.95 -6.22
N ASN A 191 6.18 13.01 -6.83
CA ASN A 191 5.75 12.98 -8.24
C ASN A 191 6.95 12.92 -9.19
N SER A 192 8.14 13.31 -8.71
CA SER A 192 9.40 13.25 -9.46
C SER A 192 10.10 11.89 -9.36
N LEU A 193 9.57 10.95 -8.56
CA LEU A 193 10.12 9.60 -8.46
C LEU A 193 9.87 8.81 -9.74
N PRO A 194 10.79 7.92 -10.12
CA PRO A 194 10.60 7.04 -11.26
C PRO A 194 9.33 6.20 -11.10
N ASN A 195 8.54 6.14 -12.17
CA ASN A 195 7.36 5.29 -12.17
C ASN A 195 7.78 3.82 -12.24
N LEU A 196 7.39 3.02 -11.25
CA LEU A 196 7.60 1.57 -11.20
C LEU A 196 6.65 0.86 -12.18
N SER A 197 6.57 1.29 -13.42
CA SER A 197 5.85 0.55 -14.43
C SER A 197 6.78 -0.51 -15.04
N LEU A 198 6.33 -1.77 -15.06
CA LEU A 198 6.96 -2.82 -15.83
C LEU A 198 6.89 -2.49 -17.32
N GLY A 199 7.96 -1.86 -17.84
CA GLY A 199 8.14 -1.59 -19.26
C GLY A 199 6.96 -0.90 -19.94
N ASN A 200 7.16 -0.48 -21.18
CA ASN A 200 6.14 0.11 -22.07
C ASN A 200 5.04 -0.89 -22.45
N HIS A 201 4.30 -1.44 -21.47
CA HIS A 201 3.01 -1.99 -21.77
C HIS A 201 2.14 -0.80 -22.20
N LYS A 202 2.13 -0.54 -23.50
CA LYS A 202 1.09 0.28 -24.12
C LYS A 202 -0.20 -0.16 -23.47
N ASN A 203 -0.83 0.76 -22.73
CA ASN A 203 -2.16 0.55 -22.16
C ASN A 203 -3.09 0.17 -23.31
N ASN A 204 -3.16 -1.12 -23.63
CA ASN A 204 -4.29 -1.61 -24.39
C ASN A 204 -5.46 -1.49 -23.42
N ASN A 205 -6.37 -0.56 -23.70
CA ASN A 205 -7.59 -0.31 -22.92
C ASN A 205 -8.48 -1.56 -22.70
N SER A 206 -8.06 -2.71 -23.22
CA SER A 206 -8.74 -4.01 -23.09
C SER A 206 -8.17 -4.89 -21.97
N ASN A 207 -7.12 -4.49 -21.25
CA ASN A 207 -6.56 -5.31 -20.18
C ASN A 207 -7.30 -5.05 -18.86
N HIS A 208 -7.75 -6.14 -18.24
CA HIS A 208 -8.22 -6.17 -16.86
C HIS A 208 -7.10 -6.66 -15.94
N SER A 209 -7.07 -6.21 -14.69
CA SER A 209 -6.12 -6.69 -13.68
C SER A 209 -6.75 -6.80 -12.31
N GLU A 210 -6.35 -7.83 -11.57
CA GLU A 210 -6.65 -8.00 -10.14
C GLU A 210 -5.34 -7.96 -9.35
N VAL A 211 -5.40 -7.41 -8.14
CA VAL A 211 -4.24 -7.26 -7.28
C VAL A 211 -4.52 -7.83 -5.89
N LEU A 212 -3.84 -8.90 -5.53
CA LEU A 212 -3.87 -9.46 -4.19
C LEU A 212 -2.66 -8.96 -3.39
N GLY A 213 -2.88 -8.17 -2.35
CA GLY A 213 -1.83 -7.68 -1.45
C GLY A 213 -1.72 -8.53 -0.19
N LEU A 214 -0.55 -9.08 0.09
CA LEU A 214 -0.26 -9.81 1.33
C LEU A 214 0.57 -8.94 2.28
N LEU A 215 0.57 -9.29 3.56
CA LEU A 215 1.32 -8.61 4.60
C LEU A 215 2.01 -9.64 5.49
N GLY A 216 3.31 -9.47 5.71
CA GLY A 216 4.08 -10.41 6.52
C GLY A 216 5.27 -9.77 7.24
N PRO A 217 5.84 -10.52 8.21
CA PRO A 217 7.01 -10.10 8.96
C PRO A 217 8.27 -10.01 8.08
N ALA A 218 9.40 -9.69 8.68
CA ALA A 218 10.71 -9.78 8.05
C ALA A 218 10.99 -11.21 7.54
N TRP A 219 11.64 -11.33 6.39
CA TRP A 219 11.94 -12.63 5.81
C TRP A 219 13.26 -13.22 6.33
N GLN A 220 14.22 -12.38 6.72
CA GLN A 220 15.48 -12.79 7.34
C GLN A 220 16.10 -14.07 6.74
N LYS A 221 16.28 -15.08 7.59
CA LYS A 221 16.87 -16.37 7.18
C LYS A 221 16.02 -17.16 6.17
N ASN A 222 14.72 -16.88 6.12
CA ASN A 222 13.78 -17.52 5.18
C ASN A 222 13.79 -16.87 3.79
N ASN A 223 14.50 -15.75 3.61
CA ASN A 223 14.55 -15.01 2.35
C ASN A 223 14.85 -15.91 1.14
N PRO A 224 15.85 -16.82 1.14
CA PRO A 224 16.09 -17.69 -0.02
C PRO A 224 14.90 -18.58 -0.35
N GLN A 225 14.19 -19.11 0.64
CA GLN A 225 13.00 -19.94 0.45
C GLN A 225 11.84 -19.13 -0.12
N VAL A 226 11.58 -17.95 0.46
CA VAL A 226 10.53 -17.02 -0.01
C VAL A 226 10.76 -16.65 -1.47
N LEU A 227 11.98 -16.22 -1.78
CA LEU A 227 12.34 -15.83 -3.14
C LEU A 227 12.27 -16.99 -4.12
N LYS A 228 12.63 -18.21 -3.70
CA LYS A 228 12.48 -19.40 -4.53
C LYS A 228 11.01 -19.67 -4.88
N ILE A 229 10.10 -19.53 -3.90
CA ILE A 229 8.66 -19.62 -4.14
C ILE A 229 8.22 -18.57 -5.17
N ILE A 230 8.64 -17.32 -4.99
CA ILE A 230 8.31 -16.23 -5.91
C ILE A 230 8.85 -16.48 -7.32
N GLN A 231 10.09 -16.99 -7.43
CA GLN A 231 10.69 -17.36 -8.72
C GLN A 231 9.87 -18.46 -9.42
N ASP A 232 9.48 -19.49 -8.68
CA ASP A 232 8.68 -20.58 -9.24
C ASP A 232 7.28 -20.09 -9.68
N LEU A 233 6.67 -19.15 -8.94
CA LEU A 233 5.43 -18.51 -9.34
C LEU A 233 5.61 -17.70 -10.63
N ILE A 234 6.68 -16.90 -10.74
CA ILE A 234 6.97 -16.11 -11.95
C ILE A 234 7.22 -17.02 -13.16
N ASN A 235 7.92 -18.12 -12.98
CA ASN A 235 8.15 -19.10 -14.07
C ASN A 235 6.85 -19.75 -14.57
N LYS A 236 5.83 -19.86 -13.70
CA LYS A 236 4.52 -20.46 -14.02
C LYS A 236 3.45 -19.41 -14.37
N ARG A 237 3.80 -18.11 -14.42
CA ARG A 237 2.80 -17.08 -14.68
C ARG A 237 2.09 -17.27 -16.02
N PRO A 238 0.79 -16.99 -16.11
CA PRO A 238 -0.01 -17.25 -17.32
C PRO A 238 0.36 -16.38 -18.53
N ASN A 239 0.93 -15.21 -18.28
CA ASN A 239 1.37 -14.28 -19.32
C ASN A 239 2.37 -13.25 -18.76
N LYS A 240 3.01 -12.48 -19.64
CA LYS A 240 4.05 -11.49 -19.28
C LYS A 240 3.55 -10.29 -18.47
N SER A 241 2.25 -10.01 -18.48
CA SER A 241 1.65 -8.91 -17.71
C SER A 241 1.38 -9.30 -16.24
N CYS A 242 1.51 -10.59 -15.89
CA CYS A 242 1.46 -11.07 -14.52
C CYS A 242 2.84 -10.93 -13.86
N TYR A 243 2.85 -10.42 -12.61
CA TYR A 243 4.08 -10.22 -11.86
C TYR A 243 3.85 -10.31 -10.35
N VAL A 244 4.92 -10.46 -9.61
CA VAL A 244 4.96 -10.30 -8.16
C VAL A 244 5.82 -9.09 -7.84
N ALA A 245 5.37 -8.27 -6.91
CA ALA A 245 6.13 -7.14 -6.42
C ALA A 245 6.11 -7.11 -4.90
N SER A 246 6.98 -6.33 -4.27
CA SER A 246 6.91 -6.11 -2.83
C SER A 246 7.40 -4.73 -2.45
N GLN A 247 6.86 -4.23 -1.36
CA GLN A 247 7.22 -2.98 -0.74
C GLN A 247 7.56 -3.20 0.73
N GLN A 248 8.62 -2.55 1.19
CA GLN A 248 9.02 -2.58 2.59
C GLN A 248 8.14 -1.66 3.44
N LEU A 249 7.74 -2.17 4.59
CA LEU A 249 7.04 -1.50 5.68
C LEU A 249 7.92 -1.49 6.95
N GLY A 250 7.33 -1.43 8.11
CA GLY A 250 8.04 -1.33 9.38
C GLY A 250 8.31 0.12 9.80
N GLY A 251 9.21 0.32 10.73
CA GLY A 251 9.47 1.65 11.29
C GLY A 251 8.23 2.24 11.95
N ILE A 252 7.87 3.47 11.59
CA ILE A 252 6.71 4.17 12.20
C ILE A 252 5.37 3.47 11.92
N THR A 253 5.27 2.58 10.91
CA THR A 253 4.02 1.84 10.68
C THR A 253 3.68 0.85 11.79
N HIS A 254 4.65 0.47 12.63
CA HIS A 254 4.48 -0.41 13.79
C HIS A 254 3.81 0.26 15.01
N LEU A 255 3.48 1.54 14.95
CA LEU A 255 2.78 2.21 16.04
C LEU A 255 1.45 1.50 16.33
N THR A 256 1.33 0.98 17.55
CA THR A 256 0.19 0.15 17.99
C THR A 256 -0.98 0.97 18.53
N ASP A 257 -0.76 2.24 18.85
CA ASP A 257 -1.74 3.11 19.51
C ASP A 257 -2.77 3.73 18.54
N LEU A 258 -2.72 3.32 17.27
CA LEU A 258 -3.58 3.88 16.24
C LEU A 258 -4.80 3.00 16.01
N ASP A 259 -5.96 3.53 16.34
CA ASP A 259 -7.23 2.85 16.25
C ASP A 259 -7.78 2.88 14.82
N THR A 260 -7.36 1.90 14.04
CA THR A 260 -7.81 1.70 12.65
C THR A 260 -8.11 0.23 12.40
N SER A 261 -8.93 -0.06 11.40
CA SER A 261 -9.18 -1.43 10.91
C SER A 261 -8.00 -2.01 10.11
N PHE A 262 -6.95 -1.24 9.86
CA PHE A 262 -5.68 -1.76 9.33
C PHE A 262 -4.88 -2.39 10.47
N ILE A 263 -5.13 -3.66 10.77
CA ILE A 263 -4.61 -4.35 11.98
C ILE A 263 -3.20 -4.94 11.82
N HIS A 264 -2.71 -5.12 10.58
CA HIS A 264 -1.41 -5.77 10.31
C HIS A 264 -0.22 -4.80 10.44
N ARG A 265 -0.11 -4.17 11.61
CA ARG A 265 0.91 -3.15 11.89
C ARG A 265 2.33 -3.71 12.00
N GLU A 266 2.47 -5.00 12.29
CA GLU A 266 3.75 -5.70 12.43
C GLU A 266 4.40 -6.06 11.08
N ALA A 267 3.72 -5.78 9.97
CA ALA A 267 4.23 -6.14 8.65
C ALA A 267 5.51 -5.37 8.31
N ILE A 268 6.51 -6.11 7.84
CA ILE A 268 7.76 -5.59 7.28
C ILE A 268 7.73 -5.64 5.75
N TRP A 269 7.10 -6.67 5.18
CA TRP A 269 6.95 -6.82 3.74
C TRP A 269 5.50 -6.86 3.33
N LYS A 270 5.23 -6.19 2.23
CA LYS A 270 3.95 -6.25 1.52
C LYS A 270 4.18 -6.78 0.12
N PRO A 271 4.25 -8.10 -0.10
CA PRO A 271 4.17 -8.63 -1.45
C PRO A 271 2.76 -8.43 -2.02
N TRP A 272 2.68 -8.12 -3.31
CA TRP A 272 1.42 -8.15 -4.04
C TRP A 272 1.58 -8.91 -5.35
N ILE A 273 0.55 -9.67 -5.66
CA ILE A 273 0.44 -10.50 -6.84
C ILE A 273 -0.47 -9.77 -7.83
N ASN A 274 0.07 -9.40 -8.98
CA ASN A 274 -0.71 -8.78 -10.04
C ASN A 274 -1.03 -9.81 -11.11
N GLY A 275 -2.30 -10.16 -11.23
CA GLY A 275 -2.83 -10.96 -12.33
C GLY A 275 -3.46 -10.05 -13.38
N ALA A 276 -3.07 -10.19 -14.64
CA ALA A 276 -3.60 -9.39 -15.73
C ALA A 276 -3.96 -10.25 -16.94
N TRP A 277 -5.04 -9.89 -17.64
CA TRP A 277 -5.50 -10.59 -18.85
C TRP A 277 -6.31 -9.65 -19.74
N ASN A 278 -6.49 -10.02 -21.02
CA ASN A 278 -7.44 -9.30 -21.88
C ASN A 278 -8.86 -9.56 -21.38
N ALA A 279 -9.65 -8.50 -21.18
CA ALA A 279 -11.00 -8.58 -20.60
C ALA A 279 -11.95 -9.56 -21.34
N CYS A 280 -11.73 -9.76 -22.64
CA CYS A 280 -12.53 -10.70 -23.46
C CYS A 280 -12.03 -12.15 -23.38
N ASP A 281 -10.85 -12.42 -22.79
CA ASP A 281 -10.25 -13.77 -22.73
C ASP A 281 -10.60 -14.48 -21.42
N GLN A 282 -11.71 -15.21 -21.40
CA GLN A 282 -12.19 -15.95 -20.24
C GLN A 282 -11.23 -17.11 -19.85
N SER A 283 -10.53 -17.69 -20.80
CA SER A 283 -9.54 -18.76 -20.52
C SER A 283 -8.34 -18.18 -19.76
N LYS A 284 -7.81 -17.06 -20.21
CA LYS A 284 -6.74 -16.34 -19.52
C LYS A 284 -7.20 -15.80 -18.16
N ARG A 285 -8.42 -15.30 -18.06
CA ARG A 285 -8.99 -14.92 -16.75
C ARG A 285 -8.93 -16.09 -15.78
N LYS A 286 -9.46 -17.26 -16.15
CA LYS A 286 -9.49 -18.45 -15.28
C LYS A 286 -8.09 -18.89 -14.86
N SER A 287 -7.15 -19.00 -15.82
CA SER A 287 -5.77 -19.41 -15.53
C SER A 287 -5.03 -18.39 -14.65
N THR A 288 -5.28 -17.08 -14.83
CA THR A 288 -4.66 -16.02 -14.05
C THR A 288 -5.18 -16.01 -12.61
N LEU A 289 -6.48 -16.13 -12.41
CA LEU A 289 -7.07 -16.19 -11.06
C LEU A 289 -6.59 -17.43 -10.30
N LYS A 290 -6.49 -18.60 -10.98
CA LYS A 290 -5.92 -19.80 -10.38
C LYS A 290 -4.45 -19.59 -9.97
N TRP A 291 -3.64 -18.96 -10.80
CA TRP A 291 -2.25 -18.63 -10.48
C TRP A 291 -2.15 -17.68 -9.27
N MET A 292 -3.03 -16.70 -9.16
CA MET A 292 -3.07 -15.79 -8.01
C MET A 292 -3.44 -16.53 -6.72
N GLU A 293 -4.39 -17.44 -6.78
CA GLU A 293 -4.77 -18.28 -5.64
C GLU A 293 -3.64 -19.23 -5.21
N GLU A 294 -2.96 -19.86 -6.17
CA GLU A 294 -1.76 -20.65 -5.91
C GLU A 294 -0.65 -19.81 -5.27
N ALA A 295 -0.44 -18.58 -5.74
CA ALA A 295 0.52 -17.66 -5.14
C ALA A 295 0.16 -17.33 -3.68
N TRP A 296 -1.11 -17.08 -3.39
CA TRP A 296 -1.57 -16.85 -2.01
C TRP A 296 -1.29 -18.07 -1.13
N ASN A 297 -1.73 -19.26 -1.57
CA ASN A 297 -1.54 -20.52 -0.82
C ASN A 297 -0.07 -20.81 -0.50
N ASN A 298 0.84 -20.46 -1.42
CA ASN A 298 2.27 -20.67 -1.22
C ASN A 298 2.93 -19.61 -0.32
N LEU A 299 2.33 -18.43 -0.19
CA LEU A 299 2.93 -17.30 0.55
C LEU A 299 2.26 -17.04 1.89
N GLU A 300 1.06 -17.56 2.18
CA GLU A 300 0.30 -17.22 3.38
C GLU A 300 1.00 -17.61 4.69
N PHE A 301 1.79 -18.68 4.70
CA PHE A 301 2.52 -19.09 5.91
C PHE A 301 3.64 -18.11 6.28
N ILE A 302 4.13 -17.30 5.31
CA ILE A 302 5.12 -16.25 5.52
C ILE A 302 4.44 -14.88 5.65
N CYS A 303 3.36 -14.67 4.89
CA CYS A 303 2.64 -13.41 4.82
C CYS A 303 1.17 -13.64 5.25
N PRO A 304 0.91 -13.79 6.57
CA PRO A 304 -0.40 -14.19 7.10
C PRO A 304 -1.43 -13.05 7.16
N GLY A 305 -1.11 -11.88 6.63
CA GLY A 305 -2.00 -10.73 6.55
C GLY A 305 -2.39 -10.40 5.12
N VAL A 306 -3.48 -9.64 4.97
CA VAL A 306 -3.98 -9.12 3.68
C VAL A 306 -4.14 -7.61 3.77
N HIS A 307 -3.73 -6.92 2.72
CA HIS A 307 -4.01 -5.51 2.48
C HIS A 307 -5.11 -5.37 1.44
N LEU A 308 -6.24 -4.82 1.83
CA LEU A 308 -7.39 -4.58 0.95
C LEU A 308 -7.16 -3.38 0.01
N ALA A 309 -6.05 -3.40 -0.75
CA ALA A 309 -5.78 -2.38 -1.76
C ALA A 309 -6.80 -2.45 -2.92
N GLN A 310 -7.33 -3.62 -3.16
CA GLN A 310 -8.46 -3.92 -4.05
C GLN A 310 -9.36 -4.92 -3.31
N ILE A 311 -10.66 -4.83 -3.47
CA ILE A 311 -11.61 -5.80 -2.92
C ILE A 311 -12.21 -6.63 -4.05
N HIS A 312 -12.49 -7.91 -3.76
CA HIS A 312 -12.89 -8.90 -4.76
C HIS A 312 -14.24 -9.57 -4.42
N PRO A 313 -15.35 -8.78 -4.24
CA PRO A 313 -16.65 -9.36 -3.87
C PRO A 313 -17.21 -10.33 -4.93
N HIS A 314 -16.66 -10.30 -6.14
CA HIS A 314 -17.00 -11.15 -7.28
C HIS A 314 -16.12 -12.40 -7.39
N LEU A 315 -15.19 -12.63 -6.46
CA LEU A 315 -14.27 -13.77 -6.49
C LEU A 315 -14.52 -14.73 -5.31
N PRO A 316 -14.26 -16.04 -5.50
CA PRO A 316 -14.52 -17.06 -4.47
C PRO A 316 -13.76 -16.84 -3.17
N TRP A 317 -12.60 -16.22 -3.24
CA TRP A 317 -11.74 -15.97 -2.08
C TRP A 317 -12.08 -14.73 -1.25
N HIS A 318 -13.13 -13.97 -1.61
CA HIS A 318 -13.51 -12.73 -0.92
C HIS A 318 -13.68 -12.93 0.59
N LYS A 319 -14.39 -13.99 1.00
CA LYS A 319 -14.57 -14.31 2.43
C LYS A 319 -13.23 -14.57 3.15
N ARG A 320 -12.31 -15.30 2.52
CA ARG A 320 -10.97 -15.54 3.05
C ARG A 320 -10.19 -14.23 3.15
N GLU A 321 -10.29 -13.36 2.15
CA GLU A 321 -9.65 -12.05 2.10
C GLU A 321 -10.09 -11.20 3.30
N LEU A 322 -11.39 -11.09 3.56
CA LEU A 322 -11.93 -10.35 4.69
C LEU A 322 -11.51 -10.93 6.05
N SER A 323 -11.63 -12.24 6.22
CA SER A 323 -11.24 -12.91 7.47
C SER A 323 -9.75 -12.76 7.75
N THR A 324 -8.90 -12.76 6.72
CA THR A 324 -7.46 -12.55 6.85
C THR A 324 -7.13 -11.08 7.12
N ALA A 325 -7.82 -10.14 6.47
CA ALA A 325 -7.56 -8.70 6.62
C ALA A 325 -7.96 -8.18 8.00
N PHE A 326 -9.09 -8.63 8.54
CA PHE A 326 -9.67 -8.10 9.78
C PHE A 326 -9.56 -9.02 11.00
N LYS A 327 -9.32 -10.33 10.81
CA LYS A 327 -9.18 -11.32 11.90
C LYS A 327 -10.28 -11.16 12.97
N ASP A 328 -9.89 -11.09 14.24
CA ASP A 328 -10.79 -10.97 15.40
C ASP A 328 -11.60 -9.65 15.42
N TRP A 329 -11.23 -8.68 14.58
CA TRP A 329 -11.99 -7.44 14.41
C TRP A 329 -13.19 -7.59 13.46
N LEU A 330 -13.22 -8.63 12.61
CA LEU A 330 -14.29 -8.82 11.62
C LEU A 330 -15.70 -8.94 12.24
N PRO A 331 -15.93 -9.70 13.31
CA PRO A 331 -17.26 -9.77 13.96
C PRO A 331 -17.78 -8.40 14.40
N THR A 332 -16.95 -7.59 15.03
CA THR A 332 -17.33 -6.24 15.46
C THR A 332 -17.63 -5.33 14.25
N LEU A 333 -16.86 -5.44 13.15
CA LEU A 333 -17.17 -4.73 11.92
C LEU A 333 -18.54 -5.13 11.34
N GLN A 334 -18.89 -6.41 11.40
CA GLN A 334 -20.20 -6.92 10.95
C GLN A 334 -21.35 -6.38 11.82
N GLU A 335 -21.16 -6.27 13.14
CA GLU A 335 -22.12 -5.62 14.05
C GLU A 335 -22.31 -4.14 13.69
N ILE A 336 -21.21 -3.40 13.54
CA ILE A 336 -21.25 -1.98 13.13
C ILE A 336 -21.96 -1.83 11.78
N LYS A 337 -21.66 -2.71 10.81
CA LYS A 337 -22.34 -2.71 9.52
C LYS A 337 -23.84 -2.95 9.66
N SER A 338 -24.27 -3.88 10.51
CA SER A 338 -25.70 -4.16 10.71
C SER A 338 -26.49 -2.95 11.22
N ILE A 339 -25.84 -2.07 12.01
CA ILE A 339 -26.41 -0.83 12.54
C ILE A 339 -26.45 0.27 11.46
N HIS A 340 -25.33 0.42 10.73
CA HIS A 340 -25.14 1.55 9.84
C HIS A 340 -25.50 1.27 8.37
N ASP A 341 -25.63 -0.01 7.98
CA ASP A 341 -26.05 -0.44 6.64
C ASP A 341 -27.03 -1.63 6.70
N PRO A 342 -28.16 -1.50 7.42
CA PRO A 342 -29.12 -2.60 7.64
C PRO A 342 -29.75 -3.13 6.34
N ARG A 343 -29.70 -2.35 5.24
CA ARG A 343 -30.20 -2.75 3.92
C ARG A 343 -29.13 -3.37 3.02
N ASN A 344 -27.91 -3.52 3.52
CA ASN A 344 -26.76 -4.05 2.77
C ASN A 344 -26.55 -3.36 1.40
N LEU A 345 -26.59 -2.02 1.38
CA LEU A 345 -26.32 -1.21 0.19
C LEU A 345 -24.81 -1.09 -0.12
N MET A 346 -23.97 -1.25 0.90
CA MET A 346 -22.52 -1.27 0.76
C MET A 346 -22.02 -2.70 0.49
N PRO A 347 -20.82 -2.89 -0.08
CA PRO A 347 -20.23 -4.20 -0.30
C PRO A 347 -20.35 -5.14 0.91
N PRO A 348 -20.48 -6.47 0.71
CA PRO A 348 -20.65 -7.42 1.81
C PRO A 348 -19.37 -7.56 2.66
N LEU A 349 -19.57 -7.86 3.95
CA LEU A 349 -18.53 -8.20 4.94
C LEU A 349 -18.63 -9.69 5.38
N ASN A 350 -19.13 -10.57 4.52
CA ASN A 350 -19.37 -12.00 4.82
C ASN A 350 -18.92 -12.92 3.67
#